data_4461154a743c7dabc414e350a1ad1207
#
_entry.id   4461154a743c7dabc414e350a1ad1207
#
_cell.length_a   1.000
_cell.length_b   1.000
_cell.length_c   1.000
_cell.angle_alpha   90.00
_cell.angle_beta   90.00
_cell.angle_gamma   90.00
#
_symmetry.space_group_name_H-M   'P 1'
#
loop_
_entity.id
_entity.type
_entity.pdbx_description
1 polymer ?
#
loop_
_entity_poly.entity_id
_entity_poly.type
_entity_poly.pdbx_seq_one_letter_code
_entity_poly.pdbx_strand_id
1 'polypeptide(L)'
;MKHLLGTFLLLATLPAAPAFAQTACTPGTYAAPDGDFVVLVKSPAVAAPGLRYMFHDGRRGATTDADVPLTCGTGDVAVGGKRWAPIAFRETPATFDSVGTKMTGVLIEPPGNDAKRPLVVMVHGSERTSPIGGVYGYAMAAQGISVFVYDKRGTGGSEGEYTQNFELLAEDAAHALGRARSMTAGRHGRAGFFGGSQGGWVAPLAATRTKADFVAIGFGLVASPIEEDREQMVSEVRAAGLGRDAEALVERLSDATGKLLLSGFAEGYTELDAVRAEMAGQPWAAKIAGEHSGAIARMSNGELRRVGRARFDNLELIWNYDALAALKKLDAPLLWVLAGEDREAPIETTRGALLGLAKAGKPVDVYLFPQTDHGMWEFTTDASGERQITRITDGYLKLLADWIKRDVRGTYGRAERLTPR
;
A
#
# COMPACT_ATOMS: atom_id res chain seq x y z
N MET A 1 28.55 -43.86 71.54
CA MET A 1 27.17 -43.38 71.49
C MET A 1 27.16 -41.97 71.00
N LYS A 2 26.83 -41.76 69.71
CA LYS A 2 26.66 -40.42 69.07
C LYS A 2 25.34 -40.50 68.32
N HIS A 3 24.34 -39.73 68.76
CA HIS A 3 23.02 -39.62 68.15
C HIS A 3 23.14 -38.66 66.92
N LEU A 4 22.78 -39.16 65.74
CA LEU A 4 22.50 -38.34 64.58
C LEU A 4 21.01 -37.94 64.59
N LEU A 5 20.72 -36.64 64.74
CA LEU A 5 19.40 -36.09 64.44
C LEU A 5 19.31 -35.84 62.92
N GLY A 6 18.42 -36.56 62.27
CA GLY A 6 18.08 -36.27 60.86
C GLY A 6 16.96 -35.22 60.78
N THR A 7 17.26 -34.08 60.17
CA THR A 7 16.28 -33.02 59.88
C THR A 7 15.54 -33.38 58.60
N PHE A 8 14.27 -33.68 58.64
CA PHE A 8 13.40 -33.82 57.46
C PHE A 8 12.95 -32.45 56.98
N LEU A 9 13.39 -32.09 55.78
CA LEU A 9 12.91 -30.90 55.09
C LEU A 9 11.62 -31.29 54.35
N LEU A 10 10.48 -30.79 54.79
CA LEU A 10 9.20 -30.89 54.04
C LEU A 10 9.26 -29.88 52.87
N LEU A 11 9.41 -30.36 51.65
CA LEU A 11 9.15 -29.54 50.44
C LEU A 11 7.63 -29.40 50.28
N ALA A 12 7.12 -28.21 50.55
CA ALA A 12 5.75 -27.84 50.23
C ALA A 12 5.66 -27.61 48.68
N THR A 13 5.01 -28.52 47.98
CA THR A 13 4.64 -28.33 46.57
C THR A 13 3.49 -27.33 46.52
N LEU A 14 3.78 -26.10 46.06
CA LEU A 14 2.74 -25.12 45.68
C LEU A 14 1.97 -25.68 44.47
N PRO A 15 0.63 -25.69 44.47
CA PRO A 15 -0.12 -26.05 43.28
C PRO A 15 0.15 -25.03 42.20
N ALA A 16 0.59 -25.49 41.04
CA ALA A 16 0.68 -24.66 39.84
C ALA A 16 -0.73 -24.14 39.52
N ALA A 17 -0.91 -22.83 39.47
CA ALA A 17 -2.16 -22.24 39.01
C ALA A 17 -2.45 -22.77 37.60
N PRO A 18 -3.70 -23.13 37.29
CA PRO A 18 -4.03 -23.58 35.93
C PRO A 18 -3.72 -22.46 34.96
N ALA A 19 -2.82 -22.71 34.02
CA ALA A 19 -2.63 -21.83 32.86
C ALA A 19 -3.97 -21.85 32.12
N PHE A 20 -4.73 -20.77 32.20
CA PHE A 20 -5.91 -20.58 31.35
C PHE A 20 -5.41 -20.62 29.92
N ALA A 21 -5.78 -21.65 29.16
CA ALA A 21 -5.51 -21.73 27.76
C ALA A 21 -6.13 -20.47 27.10
N GLN A 22 -5.30 -19.60 26.58
CA GLN A 22 -5.75 -18.40 25.91
C GLN A 22 -6.61 -18.83 24.70
N THR A 23 -7.87 -18.37 24.66
CA THR A 23 -8.79 -18.72 23.59
C THR A 23 -8.19 -18.28 22.26
N ALA A 24 -8.13 -19.17 21.28
CA ALA A 24 -7.61 -18.83 19.96
C ALA A 24 -8.41 -17.69 19.35
N CYS A 25 -7.71 -16.70 18.78
CA CYS A 25 -8.35 -15.57 18.13
C CYS A 25 -9.12 -16.02 16.88
N THR A 26 -10.30 -15.46 16.68
CA THR A 26 -11.11 -15.69 15.47
C THR A 26 -10.88 -14.54 14.47
N PRO A 27 -10.67 -14.81 13.16
CA PRO A 27 -10.67 -13.77 12.15
C PRO A 27 -11.97 -12.97 12.17
N GLY A 28 -11.87 -11.64 12.03
CA GLY A 28 -13.03 -10.74 12.06
C GLY A 28 -12.62 -9.30 12.32
N THR A 29 -13.58 -8.42 12.31
CA THR A 29 -13.41 -7.04 12.74
C THR A 29 -14.22 -6.82 14.00
N TYR A 30 -13.61 -6.20 14.98
CA TYR A 30 -14.19 -5.99 16.31
C TYR A 30 -14.16 -4.51 16.63
N ALA A 31 -15.26 -3.97 17.12
CA ALA A 31 -15.40 -2.57 17.45
C ALA A 31 -15.76 -2.32 18.90
N ALA A 32 -15.23 -1.23 19.43
CA ALA A 32 -15.64 -0.63 20.69
C ALA A 32 -16.90 0.24 20.50
N PRO A 33 -17.64 0.55 21.58
CA PRO A 33 -18.82 1.41 21.51
C PRO A 33 -18.53 2.85 21.03
N ASP A 34 -17.30 3.35 21.18
CA ASP A 34 -16.85 4.67 20.76
C ASP A 34 -16.46 4.73 19.27
N GLY A 35 -16.47 3.59 18.56
CA GLY A 35 -16.18 3.49 17.14
C GLY A 35 -14.76 3.07 16.81
N ASP A 36 -13.89 2.91 17.79
CA ASP A 36 -12.58 2.30 17.59
C ASP A 36 -12.74 0.84 17.15
N PHE A 37 -11.83 0.36 16.27
CA PHE A 37 -11.91 -1.01 15.78
C PHE A 37 -10.52 -1.66 15.62
N VAL A 38 -10.53 -2.98 15.57
CA VAL A 38 -9.40 -3.81 15.18
C VAL A 38 -9.84 -4.86 14.16
N VAL A 39 -9.03 -5.05 13.14
CA VAL A 39 -9.21 -6.09 12.11
C VAL A 39 -8.24 -7.23 12.40
N LEU A 40 -8.73 -8.46 12.46
CA LEU A 40 -7.94 -9.69 12.60
C LEU A 40 -8.11 -10.54 11.35
N VAL A 41 -7.02 -10.85 10.64
CA VAL A 41 -7.05 -11.64 9.41
C VAL A 41 -6.00 -12.75 9.42
N LYS A 42 -6.26 -13.82 8.67
CA LYS A 42 -5.24 -14.83 8.36
C LYS A 42 -4.17 -14.22 7.45
N SER A 43 -2.93 -14.62 7.62
CA SER A 43 -1.84 -14.18 6.77
C SER A 43 -0.80 -15.29 6.64
N PRO A 44 -0.29 -15.56 5.44
CA PRO A 44 0.82 -16.51 5.26
C PRO A 44 2.09 -16.12 6.04
N ALA A 45 2.25 -14.83 6.38
CA ALA A 45 3.39 -14.32 7.14
C ALA A 45 3.28 -14.59 8.66
N VAL A 46 2.14 -15.12 9.15
CA VAL A 46 1.92 -15.41 10.56
C VAL A 46 1.60 -16.89 10.71
N ALA A 47 2.42 -17.61 11.51
CA ALA A 47 2.21 -19.04 11.76
C ALA A 47 0.86 -19.28 12.47
N ALA A 48 0.15 -20.33 12.04
CA ALA A 48 -1.09 -20.75 12.72
C ALA A 48 -0.78 -21.22 14.17
N PRO A 49 -1.66 -20.94 15.13
CA PRO A 49 -3.02 -20.37 15.01
C PRO A 49 -3.07 -18.83 15.03
N GLY A 50 -1.95 -18.14 14.85
CA GLY A 50 -1.86 -16.69 14.90
C GLY A 50 -2.57 -15.99 13.73
N LEU A 51 -2.97 -14.74 13.98
CA LEU A 51 -3.59 -13.84 13.03
C LEU A 51 -2.78 -12.54 12.95
N ARG A 52 -2.80 -11.87 11.80
CA ARG A 52 -2.38 -10.47 11.72
C ARG A 52 -3.50 -9.59 12.25
N TYR A 53 -3.16 -8.59 13.06
CA TYR A 53 -4.10 -7.55 13.47
C TYR A 53 -3.70 -6.17 12.97
N MET A 54 -4.69 -5.29 12.79
CA MET A 54 -4.51 -3.86 12.56
C MET A 54 -5.63 -3.08 13.23
N PHE A 55 -5.26 -2.11 14.07
CA PHE A 55 -6.18 -1.17 14.71
C PHE A 55 -6.52 -0.01 13.77
N HIS A 56 -7.61 0.69 14.09
CA HIS A 56 -8.06 1.90 13.40
C HIS A 56 -6.99 3.00 13.33
N ASP A 57 -6.11 3.08 14.33
CA ASP A 57 -5.00 4.04 14.42
C ASP A 57 -3.71 3.57 13.74
N GLY A 58 -3.75 2.44 13.03
CA GLY A 58 -2.63 1.87 12.27
C GLY A 58 -1.68 0.99 13.08
N ARG A 59 -1.81 0.85 14.41
CA ARG A 59 -1.04 -0.16 15.18
C ARG A 59 -1.34 -1.55 14.66
N ARG A 60 -0.31 -2.37 14.52
CA ARG A 60 -0.40 -3.68 13.88
C ARG A 60 0.59 -4.67 14.46
N GLY A 61 0.39 -5.94 14.17
CA GLY A 61 1.27 -7.04 14.58
C GLY A 61 0.63 -8.40 14.32
N ALA A 62 1.16 -9.42 15.00
CA ALA A 62 0.59 -10.74 15.03
C ALA A 62 0.00 -11.04 16.42
N THR A 63 -1.08 -11.83 16.49
CA THR A 63 -1.66 -12.24 17.76
C THR A 63 -0.76 -13.22 18.56
N THR A 64 0.35 -13.63 17.95
CA THR A 64 1.42 -14.44 18.54
C THR A 64 2.58 -13.62 19.10
N ASP A 65 2.57 -12.29 18.89
CA ASP A 65 3.61 -11.41 19.42
C ASP A 65 3.56 -11.36 20.95
N ALA A 66 4.71 -11.18 21.60
CA ALA A 66 4.81 -11.16 23.07
C ALA A 66 4.00 -9.99 23.67
N ASP A 67 3.98 -8.84 22.98
CA ASP A 67 3.34 -7.60 23.43
C ASP A 67 2.01 -7.32 22.71
N VAL A 68 1.27 -8.38 22.33
CA VAL A 68 -0.02 -8.22 21.67
C VAL A 68 -0.99 -7.42 22.54
N PRO A 69 -1.55 -6.28 22.05
CA PRO A 69 -2.35 -5.37 22.88
C PRO A 69 -3.82 -5.80 23.02
N LEU A 70 -4.15 -7.04 22.69
CA LEU A 70 -5.50 -7.58 22.75
C LEU A 70 -5.49 -9.02 23.30
N THR A 71 -6.61 -9.41 23.89
CA THR A 71 -6.87 -10.80 24.27
C THR A 71 -8.15 -11.29 23.59
N CYS A 72 -8.17 -12.56 23.19
CA CYS A 72 -9.30 -13.14 22.48
C CYS A 72 -10.22 -13.91 23.44
N GLY A 73 -11.50 -13.59 23.37
CA GLY A 73 -12.58 -14.29 24.06
C GLY A 73 -13.39 -15.18 23.10
N THR A 74 -14.49 -15.72 23.58
CA THR A 74 -15.42 -16.52 22.77
C THR A 74 -16.29 -15.57 21.93
N GLY A 75 -15.84 -15.28 20.69
CA GLY A 75 -16.58 -14.42 19.74
C GLY A 75 -16.38 -12.92 19.93
N ASP A 76 -15.43 -12.48 20.75
CA ASP A 76 -15.07 -11.08 20.95
C ASP A 76 -13.57 -10.93 21.20
N VAL A 77 -13.11 -9.68 21.32
CA VAL A 77 -11.76 -9.38 21.79
C VAL A 77 -11.82 -8.36 22.92
N ALA A 78 -10.82 -8.38 23.80
CA ALA A 78 -10.64 -7.34 24.81
C ALA A 78 -9.37 -6.54 24.52
N VAL A 79 -9.48 -5.22 24.53
CA VAL A 79 -8.38 -4.26 24.32
C VAL A 79 -8.35 -3.33 25.53
N GLY A 80 -7.22 -3.26 26.25
CA GLY A 80 -7.11 -2.47 27.47
C GLY A 80 -8.17 -2.83 28.52
N GLY A 81 -8.57 -4.10 28.61
CA GLY A 81 -9.60 -4.60 29.51
C GLY A 81 -11.06 -4.29 29.08
N LYS A 82 -11.26 -3.58 27.96
CA LYS A 82 -12.60 -3.28 27.41
C LYS A 82 -12.96 -4.31 26.35
N ARG A 83 -14.18 -4.79 26.37
CA ARG A 83 -14.72 -5.75 25.41
C ARG A 83 -15.13 -5.04 24.11
N TRP A 84 -14.67 -5.57 22.96
CA TRP A 84 -15.02 -5.13 21.62
C TRP A 84 -15.83 -6.23 20.93
N ALA A 85 -16.97 -5.85 20.39
CA ALA A 85 -17.91 -6.78 19.76
C ALA A 85 -17.59 -6.95 18.27
N PRO A 86 -17.89 -8.11 17.67
CA PRO A 86 -17.69 -8.34 16.24
C PRO A 86 -18.64 -7.47 15.39
N ILE A 87 -18.10 -6.93 14.29
CA ILE A 87 -18.92 -6.29 13.24
C ILE A 87 -19.33 -7.38 12.25
N ALA A 88 -20.62 -7.59 12.08
CA ALA A 88 -21.16 -8.57 11.12
C ALA A 88 -21.23 -7.96 9.71
N PHE A 89 -20.11 -7.98 8.98
CA PHE A 89 -20.12 -7.60 7.57
C PHE A 89 -20.88 -8.61 6.73
N ARG A 90 -21.54 -8.11 5.68
CA ARG A 90 -22.04 -8.96 4.60
C ARG A 90 -20.96 -9.05 3.52
N GLU A 91 -20.41 -10.23 3.35
CA GLU A 91 -19.44 -10.53 2.30
C GLU A 91 -20.12 -11.29 1.16
N THR A 92 -20.01 -10.77 -0.04
CA THR A 92 -20.61 -11.37 -1.23
C THR A 92 -19.55 -11.61 -2.27
N PRO A 93 -19.12 -12.86 -2.50
CA PRO A 93 -18.20 -13.21 -3.57
C PRO A 93 -18.80 -12.84 -4.94
N ALA A 94 -17.94 -12.46 -5.87
CA ALA A 94 -18.33 -12.05 -7.19
C ALA A 94 -17.30 -12.46 -8.24
N THR A 95 -17.78 -12.65 -9.46
CA THR A 95 -16.96 -12.70 -10.66
C THR A 95 -17.45 -11.65 -11.65
N PHE A 96 -16.56 -11.16 -12.50
CA PHE A 96 -16.87 -10.26 -13.60
C PHE A 96 -15.89 -10.47 -14.74
N ASP A 97 -16.30 -10.14 -15.94
CA ASP A 97 -15.44 -10.24 -17.13
C ASP A 97 -14.78 -8.90 -17.40
N SER A 98 -13.49 -8.92 -17.72
CA SER A 98 -12.72 -7.76 -18.14
C SER A 98 -11.73 -8.14 -19.22
N VAL A 99 -11.88 -7.54 -20.39
CA VAL A 99 -10.99 -7.71 -21.55
C VAL A 99 -10.66 -9.21 -21.79
N GLY A 100 -11.71 -10.03 -21.89
CA GLY A 100 -11.57 -11.48 -22.15
C GLY A 100 -11.04 -12.33 -20.99
N THR A 101 -10.94 -11.75 -19.80
CA THR A 101 -10.43 -12.44 -18.59
C THR A 101 -11.51 -12.44 -17.51
N LYS A 102 -11.72 -13.58 -16.87
CA LYS A 102 -12.61 -13.71 -15.73
C LYS A 102 -11.89 -13.28 -14.45
N MET A 103 -12.44 -12.26 -13.82
CA MET A 103 -11.91 -11.65 -12.59
C MET A 103 -12.72 -12.10 -11.38
N THR A 104 -12.05 -12.21 -10.24
CA THR A 104 -12.65 -12.56 -8.95
C THR A 104 -12.59 -11.39 -8.00
N GLY A 105 -13.66 -11.16 -7.24
CA GLY A 105 -13.74 -10.12 -6.22
C GLY A 105 -14.68 -10.48 -5.09
N VAL A 106 -14.69 -9.65 -4.06
CA VAL A 106 -15.59 -9.73 -2.92
C VAL A 106 -16.12 -8.34 -2.59
N LEU A 107 -17.43 -8.22 -2.46
CA LEU A 107 -18.08 -7.03 -1.91
C LEU A 107 -18.22 -7.19 -0.39
N ILE A 108 -17.67 -6.25 0.38
CA ILE A 108 -17.75 -6.18 1.84
C ILE A 108 -18.68 -5.01 2.18
N GLU A 109 -19.82 -5.30 2.78
CA GLU A 109 -20.80 -4.28 3.16
C GLU A 109 -20.95 -4.23 4.69
N PRO A 110 -20.87 -3.04 5.30
CA PRO A 110 -21.23 -2.85 6.70
C PRO A 110 -22.68 -3.24 6.98
N PRO A 111 -23.02 -3.58 8.25
CA PRO A 111 -24.40 -3.89 8.61
C PRO A 111 -25.34 -2.71 8.36
N GLY A 112 -26.63 -3.01 8.20
CA GLY A 112 -27.67 -2.03 7.91
C GLY A 112 -27.77 -1.65 6.43
N ASN A 113 -28.86 -0.98 6.06
CA ASN A 113 -29.13 -0.48 4.72
C ASN A 113 -29.07 1.05 4.72
N ASP A 114 -28.09 1.60 4.00
CA ASP A 114 -27.95 3.04 3.80
C ASP A 114 -27.70 3.32 2.32
N ALA A 115 -28.71 3.87 1.64
CA ALA A 115 -28.63 4.22 0.21
C ALA A 115 -27.63 5.36 -0.08
N LYS A 116 -27.15 6.06 0.92
CA LYS A 116 -26.12 7.11 0.79
C LYS A 116 -24.71 6.60 1.08
N ARG A 117 -24.57 5.35 1.50
CA ARG A 117 -23.28 4.74 1.82
C ARG A 117 -22.33 4.82 0.63
N PRO A 118 -21.12 5.32 0.77
CA PRO A 118 -20.16 5.29 -0.32
C PRO A 118 -19.78 3.86 -0.71
N LEU A 119 -19.49 3.67 -1.99
CA LEU A 119 -18.92 2.46 -2.55
C LEU A 119 -17.52 2.74 -3.06
N VAL A 120 -16.54 1.97 -2.63
CA VAL A 120 -15.18 2.09 -3.10
C VAL A 120 -14.72 0.78 -3.75
N VAL A 121 -14.06 0.88 -4.91
CA VAL A 121 -13.28 -0.22 -5.49
C VAL A 121 -11.83 0.00 -5.10
N MET A 122 -11.20 -1.00 -4.50
CA MET A 122 -9.78 -0.96 -4.13
C MET A 122 -8.92 -1.37 -5.31
N VAL A 123 -8.06 -0.44 -5.75
CA VAL A 123 -7.05 -0.64 -6.79
C VAL A 123 -5.69 -0.74 -6.09
N HIS A 124 -5.20 -1.95 -5.95
CA HIS A 124 -3.97 -2.20 -5.18
C HIS A 124 -2.68 -1.97 -5.99
N GLY A 125 -1.55 -1.97 -5.30
CA GLY A 125 -0.22 -1.68 -5.85
C GLY A 125 0.33 -2.77 -6.76
N SER A 126 1.66 -2.83 -6.92
CA SER A 126 2.36 -3.78 -7.80
C SER A 126 2.46 -5.20 -7.23
N GLU A 127 1.99 -5.45 -6.02
CA GLU A 127 2.03 -6.77 -5.38
C GLU A 127 1.27 -7.84 -6.19
N ARG A 128 1.76 -9.09 -6.10
CA ARG A 128 1.17 -10.27 -6.77
C ARG A 128 0.28 -11.10 -5.85
N THR A 129 0.07 -10.65 -4.63
CA THR A 129 -0.77 -11.34 -3.66
C THR A 129 -2.23 -10.90 -3.80
N SER A 130 -3.15 -11.80 -3.46
CA SER A 130 -4.58 -11.44 -3.38
C SER A 130 -4.82 -10.41 -2.26
N PRO A 131 -5.51 -9.31 -2.52
CA PRO A 131 -5.96 -8.37 -1.49
C PRO A 131 -7.25 -8.84 -0.79
N ILE A 132 -7.92 -9.86 -1.32
CA ILE A 132 -9.16 -10.42 -0.75
C ILE A 132 -8.83 -11.04 0.61
N GLY A 133 -9.60 -10.68 1.63
CA GLY A 133 -9.32 -11.08 3.02
C GLY A 133 -8.23 -10.26 3.70
N GLY A 134 -7.67 -9.24 3.04
CA GLY A 134 -6.69 -8.33 3.60
C GLY A 134 -7.28 -7.26 4.52
N VAL A 135 -6.44 -6.69 5.39
CA VAL A 135 -6.88 -5.75 6.45
C VAL A 135 -7.54 -4.47 5.94
N TYR A 136 -7.11 -3.94 4.80
CA TYR A 136 -7.59 -2.64 4.30
C TYR A 136 -9.07 -2.65 3.91
N GLY A 137 -9.54 -3.71 3.24
CA GLY A 137 -10.97 -3.85 2.87
C GLY A 137 -11.87 -3.79 4.09
N TYR A 138 -11.53 -4.53 5.13
CA TYR A 138 -12.29 -4.54 6.39
C TYR A 138 -12.14 -3.24 7.18
N ALA A 139 -10.96 -2.62 7.19
CA ALA A 139 -10.75 -1.34 7.87
C ALA A 139 -11.57 -0.20 7.26
N MET A 140 -11.73 -0.17 5.93
CA MET A 140 -12.61 0.79 5.25
C MET A 140 -14.09 0.46 5.51
N ALA A 141 -14.46 -0.82 5.48
CA ALA A 141 -15.81 -1.25 5.79
C ALA A 141 -16.21 -0.94 7.23
N ALA A 142 -15.31 -1.09 8.20
CA ALA A 142 -15.54 -0.72 9.61
C ALA A 142 -15.88 0.77 9.78
N GLN A 143 -15.45 1.61 8.85
CA GLN A 143 -15.74 3.04 8.82
C GLN A 143 -17.02 3.40 8.02
N GLY A 144 -17.87 2.40 7.70
CA GLY A 144 -19.17 2.62 7.08
C GLY A 144 -19.15 2.76 5.56
N ILE A 145 -18.13 2.25 4.88
CA ILE A 145 -17.98 2.27 3.42
C ILE A 145 -18.23 0.86 2.87
N SER A 146 -19.02 0.71 1.78
CA SER A 146 -19.06 -0.53 1.03
C SER A 146 -17.80 -0.65 0.19
N VAL A 147 -17.13 -1.80 0.27
CA VAL A 147 -15.81 -2.00 -0.36
C VAL A 147 -15.86 -3.17 -1.30
N PHE A 148 -15.48 -2.96 -2.55
CA PHE A 148 -15.26 -4.04 -3.51
C PHE A 148 -13.74 -4.24 -3.67
N VAL A 149 -13.27 -5.41 -3.24
CA VAL A 149 -11.89 -5.84 -3.37
C VAL A 149 -11.84 -6.90 -4.45
N TYR A 150 -10.88 -6.83 -5.36
CA TYR A 150 -10.75 -7.83 -6.43
C TYR A 150 -9.28 -8.25 -6.62
N ASP A 151 -9.08 -9.46 -7.08
CA ASP A 151 -7.76 -9.97 -7.47
C ASP A 151 -7.39 -9.41 -8.85
N LYS A 152 -6.16 -8.89 -8.99
CA LYS A 152 -5.62 -8.54 -10.31
C LYS A 152 -5.58 -9.78 -11.20
N ARG A 153 -5.63 -9.56 -12.52
CA ARG A 153 -5.42 -10.64 -13.48
C ARG A 153 -4.13 -11.42 -13.17
N GLY A 154 -4.20 -12.75 -13.26
CA GLY A 154 -3.08 -13.65 -12.94
C GLY A 154 -2.72 -13.71 -11.46
N THR A 155 -3.60 -13.21 -10.55
CA THR A 155 -3.41 -13.35 -9.10
C THR A 155 -4.65 -13.92 -8.42
N GLY A 156 -4.47 -14.54 -7.26
CA GLY A 156 -5.57 -15.06 -6.45
C GLY A 156 -6.51 -15.97 -7.22
N GLY A 157 -7.80 -15.61 -7.30
CA GLY A 157 -8.82 -16.32 -8.04
C GLY A 157 -9.11 -15.76 -9.44
N SER A 158 -8.43 -14.69 -9.87
CA SER A 158 -8.57 -14.11 -11.20
C SER A 158 -7.75 -14.89 -12.23
N GLU A 159 -8.33 -15.09 -13.41
CA GLU A 159 -7.66 -15.74 -14.55
C GLU A 159 -6.66 -14.82 -15.25
N GLY A 160 -6.03 -15.31 -16.32
CA GLY A 160 -5.06 -14.57 -17.14
C GLY A 160 -3.65 -14.59 -16.59
N GLU A 161 -2.82 -13.67 -17.07
CA GLU A 161 -1.42 -13.52 -16.64
C GLU A 161 -1.26 -12.20 -15.88
N TYR A 162 -0.36 -12.20 -14.90
CA TYR A 162 -0.01 -10.98 -14.18
C TYR A 162 0.68 -9.98 -15.11
N THR A 163 0.23 -8.74 -15.07
CA THR A 163 0.82 -7.64 -15.85
C THR A 163 0.94 -6.36 -15.02
N GLN A 164 1.79 -5.45 -15.46
CA GLN A 164 1.88 -4.07 -15.00
C GLN A 164 1.49 -3.08 -16.12
N ASN A 165 0.76 -3.54 -17.11
CA ASN A 165 0.17 -2.67 -18.14
C ASN A 165 -0.96 -1.83 -17.53
N PHE A 166 -0.67 -0.55 -17.26
CA PHE A 166 -1.61 0.36 -16.60
C PHE A 166 -2.92 0.54 -17.38
N GLU A 167 -2.85 0.50 -18.72
CA GLU A 167 -4.02 0.59 -19.58
C GLU A 167 -4.94 -0.62 -19.32
N LEU A 168 -4.40 -1.82 -19.32
CA LEU A 168 -5.17 -3.03 -19.08
C LEU A 168 -5.70 -3.12 -17.64
N LEU A 169 -4.88 -2.77 -16.66
CA LEU A 169 -5.29 -2.73 -15.26
C LEU A 169 -6.37 -1.67 -14.99
N ALA A 170 -6.38 -0.56 -15.73
CA ALA A 170 -7.43 0.46 -15.63
C ALA A 170 -8.76 -0.01 -16.22
N GLU A 171 -8.76 -0.82 -17.30
CA GLU A 171 -9.98 -1.50 -17.78
C GLU A 171 -10.53 -2.45 -16.71
N ASP A 172 -9.65 -3.25 -16.08
CA ASP A 172 -10.07 -4.15 -15.01
C ASP A 172 -10.73 -3.40 -13.85
N ALA A 173 -10.13 -2.29 -13.41
CA ALA A 173 -10.68 -1.46 -12.35
C ALA A 173 -12.01 -0.82 -12.75
N ALA A 174 -12.17 -0.36 -14.00
CA ALA A 174 -13.42 0.20 -14.52
C ALA A 174 -14.54 -0.85 -14.55
N HIS A 175 -14.26 -2.08 -15.02
CA HIS A 175 -15.21 -3.19 -14.98
C HIS A 175 -15.54 -3.62 -13.55
N ALA A 176 -14.55 -3.61 -12.63
CA ALA A 176 -14.79 -3.87 -11.21
C ALA A 176 -15.77 -2.86 -10.60
N LEU A 177 -15.67 -1.56 -10.95
CA LEU A 177 -16.62 -0.54 -10.49
C LEU A 177 -18.01 -0.78 -11.05
N GLY A 178 -18.14 -1.14 -12.33
CA GLY A 178 -19.41 -1.54 -12.96
C GLY A 178 -20.05 -2.71 -12.22
N ARG A 179 -19.26 -3.75 -11.91
CA ARG A 179 -19.72 -4.92 -11.15
C ARG A 179 -20.17 -4.55 -9.74
N ALA A 180 -19.36 -3.79 -9.02
CA ALA A 180 -19.67 -3.36 -7.65
C ALA A 180 -20.98 -2.54 -7.58
N ARG A 181 -21.18 -1.62 -8.53
CA ARG A 181 -22.42 -0.85 -8.65
C ARG A 181 -23.63 -1.73 -8.90
N SER A 182 -23.51 -2.72 -9.79
CA SER A 182 -24.59 -3.68 -10.06
C SER A 182 -24.98 -4.46 -8.80
N MET A 183 -23.99 -4.92 -8.03
CA MET A 183 -24.21 -5.67 -6.77
C MET A 183 -24.86 -4.82 -5.68
N THR A 184 -24.61 -3.51 -5.67
CA THR A 184 -25.09 -2.55 -4.67
C THR A 184 -26.24 -1.65 -5.18
N ALA A 185 -26.90 -2.02 -6.27
CA ALA A 185 -27.98 -1.22 -6.86
C ALA A 185 -29.03 -0.83 -5.81
N GLY A 186 -29.31 0.46 -5.69
CA GLY A 186 -30.23 1.02 -4.68
C GLY A 186 -29.68 1.04 -3.24
N ARG A 187 -28.44 0.60 -3.00
CA ARG A 187 -27.82 0.52 -1.67
C ARG A 187 -26.48 1.28 -1.57
N HIS A 188 -26.13 2.08 -2.55
CA HIS A 188 -24.97 2.94 -2.50
C HIS A 188 -25.28 4.38 -2.93
N GLY A 189 -24.52 5.31 -2.42
CA GLY A 189 -24.49 6.70 -2.86
C GLY A 189 -23.37 6.92 -3.88
N ARG A 190 -22.35 7.69 -3.49
CA ARG A 190 -21.16 7.93 -4.33
C ARG A 190 -20.37 6.64 -4.54
N ALA A 191 -19.85 6.44 -5.75
CA ALA A 191 -19.01 5.29 -6.07
C ALA A 191 -17.73 5.73 -6.78
N GLY A 192 -16.59 5.21 -6.35
CA GLY A 192 -15.28 5.60 -6.90
C GLY A 192 -14.17 4.63 -6.53
N PHE A 193 -12.95 5.12 -6.62
CA PHE A 193 -11.75 4.32 -6.46
C PHE A 193 -10.92 4.76 -5.24
N PHE A 194 -10.26 3.80 -4.62
CA PHE A 194 -9.11 4.01 -3.74
C PHE A 194 -7.93 3.21 -4.28
N GLY A 195 -6.79 3.87 -4.50
CA GLY A 195 -5.55 3.24 -4.96
C GLY A 195 -4.36 3.57 -4.08
N GLY A 196 -3.43 2.63 -3.94
CA GLY A 196 -2.14 2.83 -3.27
C GLY A 196 -0.98 2.49 -4.22
N SER A 197 0.18 3.16 -4.10
CA SER A 197 1.37 2.88 -4.92
C SER A 197 1.02 2.88 -6.42
N GLN A 198 1.26 1.79 -7.18
CA GLN A 198 0.84 1.62 -8.58
C GLN A 198 -0.62 2.01 -8.83
N GLY A 199 -1.49 1.88 -7.82
CA GLY A 199 -2.88 2.35 -7.89
C GLY A 199 -3.00 3.86 -8.17
N GLY A 200 -1.95 4.65 -7.92
CA GLY A 200 -1.85 6.06 -8.29
C GLY A 200 -1.84 6.30 -9.79
N TRP A 201 -1.32 5.38 -10.58
CA TRP A 201 -1.42 5.40 -12.05
C TRP A 201 -2.75 4.82 -12.54
N VAL A 202 -3.14 3.69 -11.98
CA VAL A 202 -4.27 2.89 -12.48
C VAL A 202 -5.63 3.50 -12.13
N ALA A 203 -5.86 3.94 -10.90
CA ALA A 203 -7.18 4.39 -10.48
C ALA A 203 -7.63 5.71 -11.14
N PRO A 204 -6.78 6.75 -11.30
CA PRO A 204 -7.15 7.93 -12.09
C PRO A 204 -7.44 7.60 -13.55
N LEU A 205 -6.64 6.73 -14.17
CA LEU A 205 -6.85 6.28 -15.55
C LEU A 205 -8.17 5.53 -15.69
N ALA A 206 -8.49 4.62 -14.78
CA ALA A 206 -9.78 3.93 -14.74
C ALA A 206 -10.96 4.91 -14.63
N ALA A 207 -10.80 5.98 -13.82
CA ALA A 207 -11.83 7.01 -13.66
C ALA A 207 -12.05 7.87 -14.91
N THR A 208 -11.13 7.88 -15.87
CA THR A 208 -11.36 8.49 -17.21
C THR A 208 -12.15 7.58 -18.14
N ARG A 209 -12.28 6.28 -17.84
CA ARG A 209 -12.96 5.25 -18.68
C ARG A 209 -14.36 4.93 -18.20
N THR A 210 -14.63 5.21 -16.94
CA THR A 210 -15.95 5.01 -16.35
C THR A 210 -16.29 6.19 -15.45
N LYS A 211 -17.58 6.49 -15.30
CA LYS A 211 -18.01 7.56 -14.41
C LYS A 211 -17.67 7.19 -12.96
N ALA A 212 -16.69 7.83 -12.37
CA ALA A 212 -16.38 7.76 -10.94
C ALA A 212 -16.83 9.07 -10.26
N ASP A 213 -17.32 8.99 -9.03
CA ASP A 213 -17.74 10.15 -8.25
C ASP A 213 -16.60 10.68 -7.39
N PHE A 214 -15.50 9.95 -7.28
CA PHE A 214 -14.25 10.33 -6.59
C PHE A 214 -13.12 9.37 -6.92
N VAL A 215 -11.88 9.86 -6.71
CA VAL A 215 -10.67 9.05 -6.69
C VAL A 215 -9.87 9.44 -5.44
N ALA A 216 -9.44 8.47 -4.65
CA ALA A 216 -8.56 8.67 -3.49
C ALA A 216 -7.28 7.87 -3.70
N ILE A 217 -6.12 8.52 -3.54
CA ILE A 217 -4.81 7.90 -3.71
C ILE A 217 -3.99 8.05 -2.43
N GLY A 218 -3.35 6.98 -2.01
CA GLY A 218 -2.34 6.98 -0.97
C GLY A 218 -0.98 6.59 -1.53
N PHE A 219 0.08 7.30 -1.17
CA PHE A 219 1.48 7.00 -1.52
C PHE A 219 1.68 6.55 -2.99
N GLY A 220 0.92 7.15 -3.92
CA GLY A 220 1.06 6.91 -5.36
C GLY A 220 1.92 7.98 -6.03
N LEU A 221 2.20 7.79 -7.32
CA LEU A 221 3.05 8.66 -8.12
C LEU A 221 2.28 9.29 -9.29
N VAL A 222 2.73 10.49 -9.67
CA VAL A 222 2.40 11.14 -10.94
C VAL A 222 3.58 11.02 -11.92
N ALA A 223 4.80 10.81 -11.41
CA ALA A 223 5.99 10.51 -12.21
C ALA A 223 5.81 9.22 -13.04
N SER A 224 6.47 9.11 -14.18
CA SER A 224 6.57 7.86 -14.94
C SER A 224 7.49 6.84 -14.21
N PRO A 225 7.44 5.54 -14.52
CA PRO A 225 8.37 4.56 -13.93
C PRO A 225 9.85 4.89 -14.13
N ILE A 226 10.23 5.52 -15.24
CA ILE A 226 11.61 5.99 -15.44
C ILE A 226 11.94 7.18 -14.52
N GLU A 227 11.01 8.10 -14.35
CA GLU A 227 11.19 9.24 -13.44
C GLU A 227 11.20 8.81 -11.97
N GLU A 228 10.39 7.82 -11.59
CA GLU A 228 10.40 7.20 -10.26
C GLU A 228 11.79 6.66 -9.92
N ASP A 229 12.37 5.83 -10.78
CA ASP A 229 13.72 5.28 -10.62
C ASP A 229 14.77 6.38 -10.52
N ARG A 230 14.67 7.44 -11.34
CA ARG A 230 15.53 8.62 -11.29
C ARG A 230 15.45 9.33 -9.94
N GLU A 231 14.24 9.65 -9.49
CA GLU A 231 14.01 10.35 -8.23
C GLU A 231 14.49 9.52 -7.04
N GLN A 232 14.32 8.20 -7.08
CA GLN A 232 14.83 7.31 -6.06
C GLN A 232 16.35 7.37 -5.98
N MET A 233 17.08 7.26 -7.10
CA MET A 233 18.53 7.36 -7.12
C MET A 233 19.03 8.75 -6.65
N VAL A 234 18.37 9.84 -7.06
CA VAL A 234 18.67 11.19 -6.60
C VAL A 234 18.44 11.31 -5.09
N SER A 235 17.37 10.74 -4.57
CA SER A 235 17.09 10.69 -3.13
C SER A 235 18.15 9.91 -2.36
N GLU A 236 18.62 8.77 -2.88
CA GLU A 236 19.72 7.98 -2.31
C GLU A 236 21.03 8.77 -2.24
N VAL A 237 21.37 9.49 -3.32
CA VAL A 237 22.56 10.36 -3.39
C VAL A 237 22.49 11.49 -2.37
N ARG A 238 21.33 12.15 -2.24
CA ARG A 238 21.10 13.23 -1.26
C ARG A 238 21.16 12.72 0.18
N ALA A 239 20.54 11.59 0.44
CA ALA A 239 20.60 10.95 1.76
C ALA A 239 22.02 10.57 2.17
N ALA A 240 22.86 10.22 1.20
CA ALA A 240 24.28 9.95 1.41
C ALA A 240 25.18 11.21 1.47
N GLY A 241 24.62 12.41 1.26
CA GLY A 241 25.36 13.69 1.30
C GLY A 241 26.38 13.88 0.19
N LEU A 242 26.18 13.28 -1.01
CA LEU A 242 27.20 13.20 -2.06
C LEU A 242 27.30 14.44 -2.97
N GLY A 243 26.30 15.32 -2.95
CA GLY A 243 26.32 16.57 -3.69
C GLY A 243 25.93 16.48 -5.17
N ARG A 244 25.94 17.65 -5.86
CA ARG A 244 25.36 17.82 -7.20
C ARG A 244 26.01 17.00 -8.31
N ASP A 245 27.32 16.77 -8.23
CA ASP A 245 28.02 16.00 -9.26
C ASP A 245 27.56 14.54 -9.26
N ALA A 246 27.31 13.98 -8.08
CA ALA A 246 26.73 12.64 -7.94
C ALA A 246 25.27 12.62 -8.40
N GLU A 247 24.47 13.66 -8.10
CA GLU A 247 23.10 13.77 -8.61
C GLU A 247 23.11 13.76 -10.15
N ALA A 248 23.91 14.61 -10.79
CA ALA A 248 24.03 14.66 -12.25
C ALA A 248 24.48 13.32 -12.86
N LEU A 249 25.32 12.57 -12.14
CA LEU A 249 25.79 11.27 -12.62
C LEU A 249 24.70 10.21 -12.58
N VAL A 250 23.88 10.15 -11.53
CA VAL A 250 22.76 9.21 -11.44
C VAL A 250 21.59 9.62 -12.38
N GLU A 251 21.39 10.90 -12.64
CA GLU A 251 20.44 11.35 -13.66
C GLU A 251 20.84 10.85 -15.06
N ARG A 252 22.12 10.95 -15.43
CA ARG A 252 22.62 10.38 -16.69
C ARG A 252 22.55 8.84 -16.72
N LEU A 253 22.71 8.18 -15.57
CA LEU A 253 22.48 6.74 -15.47
C LEU A 253 21.02 6.43 -15.79
N SER A 254 20.06 7.15 -15.21
CA SER A 254 18.63 6.98 -15.49
C SER A 254 18.31 7.23 -16.97
N ASP A 255 18.93 8.24 -17.60
CA ASP A 255 18.75 8.50 -19.04
C ASP A 255 19.23 7.31 -19.89
N ALA A 256 20.39 6.75 -19.57
CA ALA A 256 20.95 5.62 -20.31
C ALA A 256 20.14 4.34 -20.13
N THR A 257 19.74 4.03 -18.90
CA THR A 257 18.91 2.85 -18.59
C THR A 257 17.49 3.00 -19.10
N GLY A 258 16.91 4.20 -19.03
CA GLY A 258 15.63 4.54 -19.63
C GLY A 258 15.63 4.32 -21.14
N LYS A 259 16.71 4.68 -21.85
CA LYS A 259 16.87 4.40 -23.28
C LYS A 259 16.91 2.90 -23.59
N LEU A 260 17.58 2.11 -22.75
CA LEU A 260 17.56 0.64 -22.84
C LEU A 260 16.15 0.09 -22.69
N LEU A 261 15.43 0.50 -21.65
CA LEU A 261 14.07 0.04 -21.37
C LEU A 261 13.08 0.43 -22.47
N LEU A 262 13.08 1.68 -22.91
CA LEU A 262 12.20 2.18 -23.96
C LEU A 262 12.45 1.53 -25.32
N SER A 263 13.69 1.11 -25.61
CA SER A 263 14.05 0.41 -26.83
C SER A 263 13.92 -1.11 -26.74
N GLY A 264 13.45 -1.66 -25.61
CA GLY A 264 13.46 -3.10 -25.37
C GLY A 264 14.86 -3.71 -25.37
N PHE A 265 15.85 -2.96 -24.84
CA PHE A 265 17.27 -3.31 -24.79
C PHE A 265 17.96 -3.38 -26.18
N ALA A 266 17.46 -2.64 -27.18
CA ALA A 266 18.11 -2.50 -28.48
C ALA A 266 19.17 -1.37 -28.50
N GLU A 267 18.95 -0.26 -27.78
CA GLU A 267 19.76 0.95 -27.77
C GLU A 267 20.15 1.38 -26.35
N GLY A 268 21.05 2.37 -26.20
CA GLY A 268 21.44 2.95 -24.91
C GLY A 268 22.76 2.42 -24.33
N TYR A 269 23.40 1.47 -24.98
CA TYR A 269 24.63 0.84 -24.48
C TYR A 269 25.84 1.78 -24.45
N THR A 270 25.98 2.65 -25.44
CA THR A 270 27.08 3.62 -25.50
C THR A 270 27.00 4.61 -24.33
N GLU A 271 25.81 5.14 -24.08
CA GLU A 271 25.53 6.05 -22.98
C GLU A 271 25.76 5.34 -21.63
N LEU A 272 25.28 4.11 -21.49
CA LEU A 272 25.47 3.31 -20.28
C LEU A 272 26.96 3.04 -20.00
N ASP A 273 27.77 2.69 -21.02
CA ASP A 273 29.20 2.46 -20.86
C ASP A 273 29.95 3.74 -20.46
N ALA A 274 29.57 4.89 -21.03
CA ALA A 274 30.15 6.17 -20.64
C ALA A 274 29.90 6.50 -19.16
N VAL A 275 28.65 6.33 -18.70
CA VAL A 275 28.29 6.59 -17.28
C VAL A 275 28.97 5.57 -16.35
N ARG A 276 29.02 4.31 -16.71
CA ARG A 276 29.74 3.27 -15.92
C ARG A 276 31.23 3.59 -15.75
N ALA A 277 31.88 4.09 -16.81
CA ALA A 277 33.29 4.47 -16.75
C ALA A 277 33.54 5.59 -15.72
N GLU A 278 32.65 6.58 -15.64
CA GLU A 278 32.72 7.65 -14.65
C GLU A 278 32.35 7.15 -13.23
N MET A 279 31.37 6.25 -13.12
CA MET A 279 30.96 5.66 -11.84
C MET A 279 32.02 4.69 -11.26
N ALA A 280 32.86 4.06 -12.09
CA ALA A 280 33.83 3.06 -11.67
C ALA A 280 34.84 3.55 -10.62
N GLY A 281 35.14 4.86 -10.60
CA GLY A 281 36.00 5.49 -9.59
C GLY A 281 35.29 5.98 -8.33
N GLN A 282 33.98 5.78 -8.21
CA GLN A 282 33.16 6.34 -7.15
C GLN A 282 32.84 5.28 -6.08
N PRO A 283 33.34 5.42 -4.83
CA PRO A 283 33.08 4.42 -3.77
C PRO A 283 31.59 4.22 -3.43
N TRP A 284 30.79 5.23 -3.69
CA TRP A 284 29.37 5.24 -3.41
C TRP A 284 28.51 4.55 -4.49
N ALA A 285 29.03 4.40 -5.73
CA ALA A 285 28.26 3.92 -6.89
C ALA A 285 27.63 2.53 -6.67
N ALA A 286 28.31 1.66 -5.92
CA ALA A 286 27.79 0.32 -5.61
C ALA A 286 26.54 0.35 -4.69
N LYS A 287 26.31 1.45 -3.96
CA LYS A 287 25.20 1.61 -3.01
C LYS A 287 23.95 2.21 -3.65
N ILE A 288 24.08 2.82 -4.83
CA ILE A 288 22.94 3.38 -5.55
C ILE A 288 22.19 2.24 -6.22
N ALA A 289 20.92 2.14 -5.93
CA ALA A 289 20.06 1.08 -6.40
C ALA A 289 19.02 1.58 -7.42
N GLY A 290 18.26 2.59 -7.07
CA GLY A 290 17.04 2.91 -7.78
C GLY A 290 16.11 1.69 -7.82
N GLU A 291 15.04 1.77 -8.56
CA GLU A 291 14.13 0.65 -8.78
C GLU A 291 14.74 -0.42 -9.70
N HIS A 292 15.47 0.01 -10.74
CA HIS A 292 16.06 -0.90 -11.73
C HIS A 292 17.43 -0.45 -12.26
N SER A 293 17.74 0.84 -12.31
CA SER A 293 18.94 1.36 -12.97
C SER A 293 20.23 0.87 -12.36
N GLY A 294 20.33 0.77 -11.04
CA GLY A 294 21.50 0.21 -10.38
C GLY A 294 21.72 -1.26 -10.70
N ALA A 295 20.66 -2.05 -10.82
CA ALA A 295 20.76 -3.46 -11.23
C ALA A 295 21.22 -3.59 -12.70
N ILE A 296 20.68 -2.77 -13.60
CA ILE A 296 21.09 -2.70 -15.00
C ILE A 296 22.56 -2.26 -15.11
N ALA A 297 22.97 -1.25 -14.36
CA ALA A 297 24.35 -0.74 -14.38
C ALA A 297 25.41 -1.79 -14.00
N ARG A 298 25.05 -2.71 -13.13
CA ARG A 298 25.96 -3.79 -12.67
C ARG A 298 26.07 -4.98 -13.61
N MET A 299 25.19 -5.10 -14.62
CA MET A 299 25.22 -6.18 -15.62
C MET A 299 26.11 -5.83 -16.80
N SER A 300 26.79 -6.79 -17.38
CA SER A 300 27.52 -6.59 -18.63
C SER A 300 26.58 -6.36 -19.82
N ASN A 301 27.05 -5.65 -20.86
CA ASN A 301 26.25 -5.45 -22.09
C ASN A 301 25.86 -6.77 -22.75
N GLY A 302 26.72 -7.79 -22.67
CA GLY A 302 26.42 -9.13 -23.18
C GLY A 302 25.25 -9.79 -22.44
N GLU A 303 25.19 -9.64 -21.12
CA GLU A 303 24.08 -10.15 -20.30
C GLU A 303 22.80 -9.36 -20.57
N LEU A 304 22.87 -8.02 -20.62
CA LEU A 304 21.72 -7.17 -20.91
C LEU A 304 21.10 -7.49 -22.27
N ARG A 305 21.92 -7.70 -23.32
CA ARG A 305 21.42 -8.12 -24.65
C ARG A 305 20.76 -9.50 -24.62
N ARG A 306 21.25 -10.43 -23.77
CA ARG A 306 20.73 -11.79 -23.69
C ARG A 306 19.46 -11.90 -22.86
N VAL A 307 19.40 -11.22 -21.71
CA VAL A 307 18.30 -11.42 -20.72
C VAL A 307 17.66 -10.12 -20.22
N GLY A 308 18.14 -8.95 -20.64
CA GLY A 308 17.67 -7.67 -20.12
C GLY A 308 16.16 -7.49 -20.23
N ARG A 309 15.61 -7.73 -21.43
CA ARG A 309 14.17 -7.64 -21.66
C ARG A 309 13.39 -8.64 -20.80
N ALA A 310 13.80 -9.89 -20.74
CA ALA A 310 13.13 -10.91 -19.95
C ALA A 310 13.22 -10.65 -18.44
N ARG A 311 14.21 -9.91 -17.97
CA ARG A 311 14.42 -9.60 -16.55
C ARG A 311 13.73 -8.32 -16.11
N PHE A 312 13.75 -7.27 -16.92
CA PHE A 312 13.31 -5.94 -16.55
C PHE A 312 12.05 -5.46 -17.28
N ASP A 313 11.76 -6.02 -18.47
CA ASP A 313 10.66 -5.57 -19.33
C ASP A 313 9.74 -6.74 -19.73
N ASN A 314 9.38 -7.56 -18.76
CA ASN A 314 8.57 -8.78 -18.96
C ASN A 314 7.13 -8.67 -18.43
N LEU A 315 6.73 -7.49 -17.96
CA LEU A 315 5.42 -7.27 -17.33
C LEU A 315 4.59 -6.22 -18.06
N GLU A 316 4.99 -5.84 -19.28
CA GLU A 316 4.30 -4.84 -20.10
C GLU A 316 4.18 -3.46 -19.44
N LEU A 317 5.13 -3.11 -18.57
CA LEU A 317 5.16 -1.82 -17.90
C LEU A 317 5.28 -0.68 -18.92
N ILE A 318 4.49 0.35 -18.78
CA ILE A 318 4.53 1.54 -19.66
C ILE A 318 5.56 2.52 -19.09
N TRP A 319 6.82 2.36 -19.49
CA TRP A 319 7.98 3.02 -18.91
C TRP A 319 7.93 4.55 -18.90
N ASN A 320 7.30 5.15 -19.91
CA ASN A 320 7.12 6.61 -20.07
C ASN A 320 5.66 7.04 -19.89
N TYR A 321 4.92 6.38 -19.00
CA TYR A 321 3.51 6.67 -18.78
C TYR A 321 3.28 8.12 -18.32
N ASP A 322 2.44 8.87 -19.06
CA ASP A 322 2.05 10.24 -18.71
C ASP A 322 0.84 10.24 -17.77
N ALA A 323 1.11 10.04 -16.47
CA ALA A 323 0.07 10.09 -15.45
C ALA A 323 -0.59 11.47 -15.33
N LEU A 324 0.16 12.54 -15.57
CA LEU A 324 -0.37 13.91 -15.52
C LEU A 324 -1.43 14.15 -16.60
N ALA A 325 -1.27 13.56 -17.80
CA ALA A 325 -2.29 13.63 -18.84
C ALA A 325 -3.61 12.97 -18.42
N ALA A 326 -3.56 11.82 -17.72
CA ALA A 326 -4.73 11.17 -17.16
C ALA A 326 -5.40 12.06 -16.09
N LEU A 327 -4.63 12.63 -15.16
CA LEU A 327 -5.13 13.55 -14.13
C LEU A 327 -5.77 14.83 -14.70
N LYS A 328 -5.21 15.39 -15.76
CA LYS A 328 -5.81 16.56 -16.47
C LYS A 328 -7.17 16.24 -17.06
N LYS A 329 -7.41 15.00 -17.50
CA LYS A 329 -8.70 14.54 -18.04
C LYS A 329 -9.71 14.16 -16.94
N LEU A 330 -9.24 13.98 -15.70
CA LEU A 330 -10.11 13.57 -14.60
C LEU A 330 -11.05 14.72 -14.21
N ASP A 331 -12.36 14.44 -14.18
CA ASP A 331 -13.39 15.38 -13.72
C ASP A 331 -13.83 15.12 -12.27
N ALA A 332 -13.58 13.90 -11.78
CA ALA A 332 -13.93 13.52 -10.41
C ALA A 332 -13.02 14.22 -9.39
N PRO A 333 -13.54 14.63 -8.21
CA PRO A 333 -12.71 15.06 -7.10
C PRO A 333 -11.63 14.04 -6.76
N LEU A 334 -10.41 14.54 -6.53
CA LEU A 334 -9.23 13.74 -6.26
C LEU A 334 -8.68 14.05 -4.86
N LEU A 335 -8.51 13.03 -4.05
CA LEU A 335 -7.67 13.07 -2.86
C LEU A 335 -6.33 12.43 -3.18
N TRP A 336 -5.24 13.08 -2.75
CA TRP A 336 -3.91 12.48 -2.79
C TRP A 336 -3.22 12.62 -1.46
N VAL A 337 -2.78 11.51 -0.89
CA VAL A 337 -2.08 11.47 0.40
C VAL A 337 -0.65 11.05 0.16
N LEU A 338 0.27 11.93 0.52
CA LEU A 338 1.72 11.76 0.34
C LEU A 338 2.37 11.26 1.64
N ALA A 339 3.27 10.29 1.50
CA ALA A 339 4.20 9.90 2.54
C ALA A 339 5.43 10.82 2.48
N GLY A 340 5.71 11.57 3.54
CA GLY A 340 6.65 12.70 3.50
C GLY A 340 8.12 12.32 3.31
N GLU A 341 8.47 11.08 3.64
CA GLU A 341 9.82 10.54 3.50
C GLU A 341 9.82 9.23 2.72
N ASP A 342 8.97 9.14 1.71
CA ASP A 342 8.86 7.99 0.83
C ASP A 342 10.18 7.75 0.08
N ARG A 343 10.78 6.58 0.29
CA ARG A 343 12.05 6.20 -0.34
C ARG A 343 11.84 5.38 -1.62
N GLU A 344 10.71 4.68 -1.73
CA GLU A 344 10.38 3.90 -2.91
C GLU A 344 9.77 4.79 -4.00
N ALA A 345 8.90 5.72 -3.60
CA ALA A 345 8.22 6.64 -4.49
C ALA A 345 8.44 8.11 -4.04
N PRO A 346 9.61 8.71 -4.29
CA PRO A 346 9.91 10.08 -3.87
C PRO A 346 8.86 11.07 -4.38
N ILE A 347 8.49 12.03 -3.53
CA ILE A 347 7.27 12.80 -3.70
C ILE A 347 7.42 14.12 -4.46
N GLU A 348 8.63 14.57 -4.81
CA GLU A 348 8.86 15.94 -5.28
C GLU A 348 8.12 16.26 -6.58
N THR A 349 8.28 15.44 -7.62
CA THR A 349 7.57 15.60 -8.90
C THR A 349 6.07 15.44 -8.71
N THR A 350 5.65 14.41 -7.97
CA THR A 350 4.24 14.14 -7.68
C THR A 350 3.59 15.32 -6.95
N ARG A 351 4.22 15.83 -5.88
CA ARG A 351 3.73 16.99 -5.12
C ARG A 351 3.61 18.23 -6.00
N GLY A 352 4.64 18.53 -6.80
CA GLY A 352 4.64 19.65 -7.71
C GLY A 352 3.50 19.59 -8.73
N ALA A 353 3.29 18.44 -9.35
CA ALA A 353 2.22 18.21 -10.33
C ALA A 353 0.82 18.39 -9.71
N LEU A 354 0.59 17.80 -8.53
CA LEU A 354 -0.71 17.89 -7.83
C LEU A 354 -1.04 19.32 -7.40
N LEU A 355 -0.08 20.06 -6.84
CA LEU A 355 -0.26 21.46 -6.49
C LEU A 355 -0.48 22.34 -7.72
N GLY A 356 0.17 22.01 -8.85
CA GLY A 356 -0.07 22.64 -10.14
C GLY A 356 -1.50 22.42 -10.63
N LEU A 357 -2.04 21.23 -10.53
CA LEU A 357 -3.43 20.91 -10.87
C LEU A 357 -4.42 21.68 -9.98
N ALA A 358 -4.19 21.71 -8.66
CA ALA A 358 -5.02 22.46 -7.73
C ALA A 358 -5.00 23.96 -8.06
N LYS A 359 -3.83 24.54 -8.34
CA LYS A 359 -3.69 25.95 -8.78
C LYS A 359 -4.41 26.22 -10.10
N ALA A 360 -4.48 25.24 -10.99
CA ALA A 360 -5.24 25.31 -12.24
C ALA A 360 -6.76 25.12 -12.06
N GLY A 361 -7.25 25.00 -10.83
CA GLY A 361 -8.67 24.90 -10.51
C GLY A 361 -9.26 23.48 -10.56
N LYS A 362 -8.42 22.44 -10.69
CA LYS A 362 -8.90 21.06 -10.56
C LYS A 362 -9.30 20.76 -9.11
N PRO A 363 -10.34 19.96 -8.86
CA PRO A 363 -10.78 19.61 -7.51
C PRO A 363 -9.86 18.56 -6.86
N VAL A 364 -8.68 19.00 -6.45
CA VAL A 364 -7.61 18.17 -5.87
C VAL A 364 -7.36 18.59 -4.43
N ASP A 365 -7.52 17.64 -3.50
CA ASP A 365 -7.12 17.74 -2.12
C ASP A 365 -5.80 17.00 -1.92
N VAL A 366 -4.76 17.66 -1.45
CA VAL A 366 -3.45 17.05 -1.19
C VAL A 366 -3.15 17.13 0.30
N TYR A 367 -2.81 15.99 0.88
CA TYR A 367 -2.34 15.88 2.26
C TYR A 367 -0.97 15.23 2.31
N LEU A 368 -0.13 15.69 3.21
CA LEU A 368 1.19 15.16 3.50
C LEU A 368 1.20 14.62 4.93
N PHE A 369 1.70 13.40 5.11
CA PHE A 369 2.05 12.89 6.44
C PHE A 369 3.57 12.93 6.59
N PRO A 370 4.13 13.86 7.40
CA PRO A 370 5.57 13.88 7.66
C PRO A 370 6.03 12.61 8.36
N GLN A 371 7.32 12.28 8.22
CA GLN A 371 7.94 11.11 8.88
C GLN A 371 7.22 9.79 8.58
N THR A 372 6.75 9.64 7.34
CA THR A 372 6.19 8.39 6.83
C THR A 372 6.93 7.95 5.59
N ASP A 373 7.17 6.66 5.49
CA ASP A 373 7.74 5.99 4.32
C ASP A 373 6.64 5.40 3.43
N HIS A 374 7.02 4.77 2.31
CA HIS A 374 6.11 4.12 1.36
C HIS A 374 5.09 3.23 2.07
N GLY A 375 3.84 3.18 1.56
CA GLY A 375 2.75 2.46 2.25
C GLY A 375 2.19 3.19 3.47
N MET A 376 2.55 4.46 3.69
CA MET A 376 2.16 5.27 4.85
C MET A 376 2.72 4.74 6.18
N TRP A 377 3.92 4.13 6.13
CA TRP A 377 4.55 3.55 7.30
C TRP A 377 5.28 4.59 8.16
N GLU A 378 4.95 4.65 9.44
CA GLU A 378 5.83 5.26 10.44
C GLU A 378 7.02 4.34 10.70
N PHE A 379 8.17 4.92 10.98
CA PHE A 379 9.40 4.20 11.24
C PHE A 379 10.22 4.83 12.36
N THR A 380 11.09 4.05 12.95
CA THR A 380 12.23 4.50 13.74
C THR A 380 13.50 4.19 12.98
N THR A 381 14.56 4.96 13.22
CA THR A 381 15.87 4.72 12.61
C THR A 381 16.80 4.12 13.66
N ASP A 382 17.38 2.98 13.38
CA ASP A 382 18.34 2.34 14.28
C ASP A 382 19.75 2.98 14.20
N ALA A 383 20.68 2.47 14.99
CA ALA A 383 22.06 3.01 15.06
C ALA A 383 22.85 2.83 13.74
N SER A 384 22.41 1.94 12.84
CA SER A 384 23.00 1.75 11.49
C SER A 384 22.41 2.69 10.44
N GLY A 385 21.33 3.43 10.77
CA GLY A 385 20.57 4.27 9.85
C GLY A 385 19.47 3.52 9.11
N GLU A 386 19.22 2.25 9.44
CA GLU A 386 18.13 1.47 8.85
C GLU A 386 16.78 1.82 9.47
N ARG A 387 15.73 1.87 8.62
CA ARG A 387 14.38 2.13 9.06
C ARG A 387 13.70 0.85 9.55
N GLN A 388 13.17 0.93 10.76
CA GLN A 388 12.36 -0.11 11.38
C GLN A 388 10.88 0.33 11.33
N ILE A 389 10.10 -0.35 10.51
CA ILE A 389 8.66 -0.06 10.33
C ILE A 389 7.92 -0.35 11.64
N THR A 390 7.10 0.60 12.07
CA THR A 390 6.33 0.48 13.32
C THR A 390 4.83 0.26 13.06
N ARG A 391 4.15 1.23 12.43
CA ARG A 391 2.71 1.18 12.17
C ARG A 391 2.37 1.97 10.91
N ILE A 392 1.15 1.83 10.40
CA ILE A 392 0.57 2.80 9.48
C ILE A 392 0.34 4.10 10.25
N THR A 393 0.65 5.24 9.63
CA THR A 393 0.53 6.53 10.33
C THR A 393 -0.88 6.79 10.81
N ASP A 394 -0.98 7.27 12.05
CA ASP A 394 -2.27 7.58 12.66
C ASP A 394 -3.02 8.67 11.88
N GLY A 395 -4.33 8.49 11.77
CA GLY A 395 -5.21 9.40 11.04
C GLY A 395 -5.32 9.14 9.56
N TYR A 396 -4.42 8.35 8.93
CA TYR A 396 -4.46 8.08 7.49
C TYR A 396 -5.75 7.38 7.05
N LEU A 397 -6.08 6.24 7.67
CA LEU A 397 -7.30 5.48 7.35
C LEU A 397 -8.57 6.30 7.60
N LYS A 398 -8.56 7.10 8.68
CA LYS A 398 -9.67 7.98 9.01
C LYS A 398 -9.82 9.12 8.00
N LEU A 399 -8.73 9.76 7.57
CA LEU A 399 -8.75 10.79 6.54
C LEU A 399 -9.35 10.27 5.24
N LEU A 400 -8.90 9.11 4.77
CA LEU A 400 -9.43 8.45 3.57
C LEU A 400 -10.95 8.25 3.69
N ALA A 401 -11.40 7.65 4.78
CA ALA A 401 -12.81 7.34 4.97
C ALA A 401 -13.68 8.60 5.07
N ASP A 402 -13.24 9.60 5.82
CA ASP A 402 -13.99 10.85 6.00
C ASP A 402 -14.03 11.66 4.71
N TRP A 403 -12.94 11.69 3.94
CA TRP A 403 -12.93 12.35 2.64
C TRP A 403 -13.88 11.66 1.64
N ILE A 404 -13.86 10.34 1.57
CA ILE A 404 -14.77 9.55 0.74
C ILE A 404 -16.24 9.81 1.13
N LYS A 405 -16.52 9.95 2.41
CA LYS A 405 -17.86 10.30 2.95
C LYS A 405 -18.23 11.77 2.78
N ARG A 406 -17.31 12.65 2.35
CA ARG A 406 -17.43 14.12 2.37
C ARG A 406 -17.65 14.69 3.78
N ASP A 407 -16.98 14.12 4.75
CA ASP A 407 -17.11 14.49 6.16
C ASP A 407 -15.75 14.81 6.80
N VAL A 408 -14.87 15.48 6.05
CA VAL A 408 -13.54 15.88 6.54
C VAL A 408 -13.69 16.93 7.63
N ARG A 409 -13.36 16.56 8.87
CA ARG A 409 -13.47 17.42 10.06
C ARG A 409 -12.27 17.22 10.98
N GLY A 410 -11.76 18.31 11.53
CA GLY A 410 -10.70 18.27 12.54
C GLY A 410 -9.32 17.93 11.98
N THR A 411 -8.53 17.26 12.79
CA THR A 411 -7.15 16.84 12.49
C THR A 411 -7.06 15.33 12.30
N TYR A 412 -6.10 14.90 11.50
CA TYR A 412 -5.85 13.50 11.19
C TYR A 412 -4.41 13.15 11.52
N GLY A 413 -4.15 12.80 12.77
CA GLY A 413 -2.80 12.57 13.24
C GLY A 413 -1.88 13.77 12.93
N ARG A 414 -0.79 13.52 12.19
CA ARG A 414 0.18 14.53 11.75
C ARG A 414 -0.06 15.05 10.33
N ALA A 415 -1.22 14.78 9.74
CA ALA A 415 -1.51 15.20 8.37
C ALA A 415 -1.48 16.72 8.19
N GLU A 416 -0.78 17.17 7.17
CA GLU A 416 -0.72 18.55 6.71
C GLU A 416 -1.51 18.69 5.41
N ARG A 417 -2.49 19.55 5.34
CA ARG A 417 -3.19 19.85 4.10
C ARG A 417 -2.38 20.86 3.28
N LEU A 418 -2.02 20.50 2.06
CA LEU A 418 -1.20 21.34 1.18
C LEU A 418 -2.00 22.18 0.20
N THR A 419 -3.29 21.86 -0.02
CA THR A 419 -4.20 22.62 -0.90
C THR A 419 -5.14 23.52 -0.08
N PRO A 420 -5.57 24.68 -0.59
CA PRO A 420 -6.59 25.50 0.05
C PRO A 420 -7.91 24.74 0.27
N ARG A 421 -8.72 25.21 1.22
CA ARG A 421 -10.07 24.66 1.47
C ARG A 421 -11.05 25.14 0.42
#